data_4c8dc3abaf6dcedac84fc6158668aa49
#
_entry.id   4c8dc3abaf6dcedac84fc6158668aa49
#
_cell.length_a   1.000
_cell.length_b   1.000
_cell.length_c   1.000
_cell.angle_alpha   90.00
_cell.angle_beta   90.00
_cell.angle_gamma   90.00
#
_symmetry.space_group_name_H-M   'P 1'
#
loop_
_entity.id
_entity.type
_entity.pdbx_description
1 polymer ?
#
loop_
_entity_poly.entity_id
_entity_poly.type
_entity_poly.pdbx_seq_one_letter_code
_entity_poly.pdbx_strand_id
1 'polypeptide(L)'
;MAKTCVNFSKKCGGCPLLALPYPRQTAEKQQRLQKLLGGFAPVAPLRTMAEPWHYRNKAIASFATQQGKLVCGLYAEGTHKVLPSADCLLQNEVLNSTLAAVQDAARACRYTAFDEDKRTGLLRHVVLRCSRKGQVLVTLVTPGPELPGSRNFCAALRKKAPWVVSIVQNINPTVSSAVLGSREKTLYGPGFVLDTLCGLQFAISSRSFYQVNPRQTEVLYRAALDAAKLTGKETVVDAYCGIGTIGLCAAPHAGQVIGVERNPAAVKDAAANARHNKLSNAKFVCADATEWMAAAADEGLHPDVVFLDPPRAGSTPECIAAVAKMAPRRVVYVSCDPETLARDIAIFARHGYKAKGFTPVDLFPQTRHVETVAVLEKKR
;
A
#
# COMPACT_ATOMS: atom_id res chain seq x y z
N MET A 1 4.23 -20.80 21.07
CA MET A 1 5.41 -20.07 21.58
C MET A 1 5.47 -18.70 20.91
N ALA A 2 5.80 -17.64 21.65
CA ALA A 2 6.01 -16.32 21.06
C ALA A 2 7.25 -16.38 20.14
N LYS A 3 7.12 -15.95 18.89
CA LYS A 3 8.28 -15.84 18.00
C LYS A 3 9.18 -14.71 18.49
N THR A 4 10.48 -14.98 18.67
CA THR A 4 11.47 -13.97 19.08
C THR A 4 12.10 -13.35 17.85
N CYS A 5 12.13 -12.01 17.79
CA CYS A 5 12.79 -11.27 16.72
C CYS A 5 14.13 -10.73 17.22
N VAL A 6 15.22 -11.05 16.52
CA VAL A 6 16.58 -10.61 16.87
C VAL A 6 16.79 -9.08 16.86
N ASN A 7 15.91 -8.35 16.16
CA ASN A 7 15.97 -6.88 16.07
C ASN A 7 15.01 -6.16 17.02
N PHE A 8 14.17 -6.88 17.76
CA PHE A 8 13.22 -6.27 18.68
C PHE A 8 13.93 -5.52 19.82
N SER A 9 14.89 -6.18 20.47
CA SER A 9 15.73 -5.57 21.52
C SER A 9 16.65 -4.45 21.00
N LYS A 10 16.88 -4.39 19.70
CA LYS A 10 17.70 -3.36 19.03
C LYS A 10 16.88 -2.14 18.58
N LYS A 11 15.65 -1.99 19.08
CA LYS A 11 14.74 -0.89 18.75
C LYS A 11 14.37 -0.82 17.27
N CYS A 12 14.14 -1.98 16.63
CA CYS A 12 13.45 -1.97 15.33
C CYS A 12 11.99 -1.56 15.53
N GLY A 13 11.58 -0.40 15.02
CA GLY A 13 10.22 0.15 15.17
C GLY A 13 9.13 -0.58 14.38
N GLY A 14 9.45 -1.67 13.67
CA GLY A 14 8.50 -2.35 12.78
C GLY A 14 7.34 -3.10 13.46
N CYS A 15 7.50 -3.49 14.74
CA CYS A 15 6.57 -4.35 15.47
C CYS A 15 6.34 -3.88 16.92
N PRO A 16 5.71 -2.73 17.16
CA PRO A 16 5.54 -2.17 18.50
C PRO A 16 4.68 -3.04 19.43
N LEU A 17 3.89 -3.97 18.92
CA LEU A 17 3.05 -4.87 19.71
C LEU A 17 3.61 -6.30 19.80
N LEU A 18 4.84 -6.55 19.37
CA LEU A 18 5.42 -7.90 19.32
C LEU A 18 5.44 -8.61 20.69
N ALA A 19 5.59 -7.86 21.79
CA ALA A 19 5.59 -8.40 23.15
C ALA A 19 4.21 -8.90 23.62
N LEU A 20 3.11 -8.48 22.93
CA LEU A 20 1.76 -8.88 23.27
C LEU A 20 1.34 -10.11 22.46
N PRO A 21 0.69 -11.12 23.07
CA PRO A 21 0.04 -12.20 22.31
C PRO A 21 -0.96 -11.65 21.30
N TYR A 22 -1.01 -12.25 20.11
CA TYR A 22 -1.85 -11.74 19.03
C TYR A 22 -3.36 -11.61 19.38
N PRO A 23 -3.99 -12.53 20.12
CA PRO A 23 -5.37 -12.34 20.60
C PRO A 23 -5.56 -11.08 21.45
N ARG A 24 -4.56 -10.70 22.25
CA ARG A 24 -4.62 -9.47 23.05
C ARG A 24 -4.48 -8.23 22.18
N GLN A 25 -3.59 -8.24 21.18
CA GLN A 25 -3.48 -7.15 20.21
C GLN A 25 -4.82 -6.88 19.50
N THR A 26 -5.49 -7.94 19.07
CA THR A 26 -6.77 -7.82 18.34
C THR A 26 -7.91 -7.36 19.25
N ALA A 27 -7.92 -7.80 20.53
CA ALA A 27 -8.89 -7.32 21.51
C ALA A 27 -8.72 -5.82 21.81
N GLU A 28 -7.49 -5.34 21.99
CA GLU A 28 -7.20 -3.91 22.19
C GLU A 28 -7.61 -3.06 20.96
N LYS A 29 -7.36 -3.54 19.74
CA LYS A 29 -7.82 -2.88 18.50
C LYS A 29 -9.34 -2.81 18.45
N GLN A 30 -10.04 -3.92 18.73
CA GLN A 30 -11.51 -3.97 18.76
C GLN A 30 -12.09 -2.99 19.78
N GLN A 31 -11.53 -2.95 20.99
CA GLN A 31 -12.00 -2.04 22.05
C GLN A 31 -11.82 -0.56 21.65
N ARG A 32 -10.67 -0.21 21.04
CA ARG A 32 -10.40 1.15 20.52
C ARG A 32 -11.44 1.55 19.48
N LEU A 33 -11.73 0.66 18.52
CA LEU A 33 -12.73 0.91 17.48
C LEU A 33 -14.13 1.07 18.05
N GLN A 34 -14.52 0.21 19.00
CA GLN A 34 -15.81 0.31 19.67
C GLN A 34 -15.97 1.66 20.39
N LYS A 35 -14.90 2.11 21.08
CA LYS A 35 -14.90 3.41 21.78
C LYS A 35 -15.04 4.59 20.81
N LEU A 36 -14.36 4.56 19.67
CA LEU A 36 -14.32 5.68 18.72
C LEU A 36 -15.55 5.73 17.79
N LEU A 37 -16.02 4.57 17.36
CA LEU A 37 -17.00 4.45 16.27
C LEU A 37 -18.37 3.94 16.75
N GLY A 38 -18.45 3.26 17.88
CA GLY A 38 -19.67 2.62 18.38
C GLY A 38 -20.84 3.57 18.64
N GLY A 39 -20.56 4.86 18.88
CA GLY A 39 -21.60 5.90 19.01
C GLY A 39 -22.28 6.30 17.69
N PHE A 40 -21.66 6.01 16.54
CA PHE A 40 -22.21 6.33 15.22
C PHE A 40 -23.03 5.19 14.62
N ALA A 41 -22.52 3.95 14.72
CA ALA A 41 -23.17 2.75 14.21
C ALA A 41 -22.52 1.47 14.78
N PRO A 42 -23.10 0.28 14.60
CA PRO A 42 -22.51 -0.98 15.04
C PRO A 42 -21.11 -1.20 14.44
N VAL A 43 -20.17 -1.65 15.29
CA VAL A 43 -18.82 -2.08 14.90
C VAL A 43 -18.80 -3.61 14.90
N ALA A 44 -18.60 -4.20 13.73
CA ALA A 44 -18.50 -5.65 13.58
C ALA A 44 -17.22 -6.20 14.27
N PRO A 45 -17.15 -7.49 14.55
CA PRO A 45 -15.93 -8.12 15.04
C PRO A 45 -14.75 -7.91 14.08
N LEU A 46 -13.57 -7.62 14.63
CA LEU A 46 -12.34 -7.43 13.87
C LEU A 46 -12.00 -8.70 13.07
N ARG A 47 -11.85 -8.57 11.78
CA ARG A 47 -11.41 -9.67 10.90
C ARG A 47 -9.90 -9.85 11.06
N THR A 48 -9.50 -10.92 11.74
CA THR A 48 -8.12 -11.21 12.13
C THR A 48 -7.41 -12.13 11.12
N MET A 49 -6.10 -12.33 11.28
CA MET A 49 -5.32 -13.32 10.52
C MET A 49 -5.13 -14.60 11.35
N ALA A 50 -5.24 -15.76 10.71
CA ALA A 50 -4.85 -17.04 11.32
C ALA A 50 -3.32 -17.08 11.57
N GLU A 51 -2.53 -16.64 10.57
CA GLU A 51 -1.07 -16.60 10.62
C GLU A 51 -0.58 -15.14 10.48
N PRO A 52 -0.37 -14.42 11.60
CA PRO A 52 -0.05 -12.99 11.60
C PRO A 52 1.44 -12.69 11.33
N TRP A 53 2.10 -13.53 10.54
CA TRP A 53 3.51 -13.48 10.23
C TRP A 53 3.75 -13.55 8.73
N HIS A 54 4.94 -13.08 8.28
CA HIS A 54 5.40 -13.16 6.88
C HIS A 54 4.39 -12.64 5.85
N TYR A 55 3.51 -11.71 6.26
CA TYR A 55 2.42 -11.21 5.43
C TYR A 55 2.84 -10.07 4.50
N ARG A 56 3.95 -9.35 4.80
CA ARG A 56 4.35 -8.19 4.01
C ARG A 56 4.93 -8.61 2.66
N ASN A 57 4.28 -8.16 1.59
CA ASN A 57 4.73 -8.34 0.21
C ASN A 57 5.65 -7.21 -0.28
N LYS A 58 5.97 -6.23 0.57
CA LYS A 58 6.89 -5.12 0.28
C LYS A 58 7.89 -4.97 1.41
N ALA A 59 9.16 -4.85 1.05
CA ALA A 59 10.25 -4.49 1.94
C ALA A 59 11.00 -3.27 1.41
N ILE A 60 11.41 -2.39 2.30
CA ILE A 60 12.32 -1.27 2.02
C ILE A 60 13.48 -1.43 2.98
N ALA A 61 14.69 -1.52 2.45
CA ALA A 61 15.89 -1.63 3.25
C ALA A 61 16.93 -0.60 2.80
N SER A 62 17.68 -0.07 3.76
CA SER A 62 18.75 0.87 3.54
C SER A 62 20.09 0.16 3.54
N PHE A 63 21.03 0.60 2.70
CA PHE A 63 22.41 0.12 2.72
C PHE A 63 23.24 0.92 3.71
N ALA A 64 24.19 0.25 4.35
CA ALA A 64 25.18 0.88 5.21
C ALA A 64 26.49 0.09 5.15
N THR A 65 27.60 0.72 5.56
CA THR A 65 28.87 0.04 5.79
C THR A 65 29.02 -0.21 7.29
N GLN A 66 29.13 -1.47 7.69
CA GLN A 66 29.38 -1.87 9.09
C GLN A 66 30.59 -2.80 9.13
N GLN A 67 31.57 -2.45 9.96
CA GLN A 67 32.81 -3.22 10.10
C GLN A 67 33.47 -3.50 8.73
N GLY A 68 33.49 -2.50 7.84
CA GLY A 68 34.07 -2.61 6.50
C GLY A 68 33.26 -3.42 5.49
N LYS A 69 32.07 -3.93 5.87
CA LYS A 69 31.22 -4.74 4.99
C LYS A 69 29.92 -4.03 4.65
N LEU A 70 29.48 -4.17 3.40
CA LEU A 70 28.16 -3.71 2.96
C LEU A 70 27.07 -4.54 3.67
N VAL A 71 26.15 -3.88 4.37
CA VAL A 71 24.96 -4.48 4.99
C VAL A 71 23.71 -3.80 4.47
N CYS A 72 22.56 -4.47 4.63
CA CYS A 72 21.26 -3.98 4.17
C CYS A 72 20.19 -4.35 5.19
N GLY A 73 19.32 -3.39 5.54
CA GLY A 73 18.31 -3.62 6.55
C GLY A 73 17.43 -2.41 6.86
N LEU A 74 16.73 -2.49 7.98
CA LEU A 74 15.86 -1.43 8.47
C LEU A 74 16.64 -0.46 9.37
N TYR A 75 16.21 0.80 9.44
CA TYR A 75 16.73 1.70 10.46
C TYR A 75 16.21 1.33 11.86
N ALA A 76 17.07 1.41 12.86
CA ALA A 76 16.62 1.47 14.23
C ALA A 76 15.82 2.76 14.45
N GLU A 77 14.74 2.68 15.22
CA GLU A 77 13.81 3.78 15.46
C GLU A 77 14.54 5.04 15.95
N GLY A 78 14.24 6.18 15.29
CA GLY A 78 14.85 7.47 15.60
C GLY A 78 16.32 7.60 15.26
N THR A 79 16.90 6.67 14.45
CA THR A 79 18.33 6.70 14.09
C THR A 79 18.56 6.33 12.62
N HIS A 80 19.79 6.57 12.13
CA HIS A 80 20.25 6.07 10.83
C HIS A 80 21.05 4.74 10.94
N LYS A 81 21.03 4.10 12.11
CA LYS A 81 21.68 2.81 12.31
C LYS A 81 20.91 1.70 11.60
N VAL A 82 21.53 1.05 10.61
CA VAL A 82 20.91 -0.06 9.88
C VAL A 82 20.97 -1.34 10.71
N LEU A 83 19.84 -1.99 10.87
CA LEU A 83 19.69 -3.32 11.46
C LEU A 83 19.47 -4.32 10.32
N PRO A 84 20.34 -5.32 10.11
CA PRO A 84 20.12 -6.37 9.12
C PRO A 84 18.75 -7.00 9.30
N SER A 85 17.98 -7.14 8.21
CA SER A 85 16.56 -7.54 8.28
C SER A 85 16.20 -8.72 7.36
N ALA A 86 17.20 -9.53 6.96
CA ALA A 86 16.95 -10.74 6.19
C ALA A 86 16.16 -11.83 6.94
N ASP A 87 16.01 -11.72 8.27
CA ASP A 87 15.25 -12.63 9.13
C ASP A 87 13.98 -11.97 9.70
N CYS A 88 13.42 -10.99 9.00
CA CYS A 88 12.26 -10.25 9.48
C CYS A 88 11.01 -11.15 9.50
N LEU A 89 10.35 -11.24 10.67
CA LEU A 89 9.15 -12.05 10.86
C LEU A 89 7.89 -11.49 10.17
N LEU A 90 7.89 -10.21 9.76
CA LEU A 90 6.76 -9.62 9.03
C LEU A 90 6.91 -9.73 7.52
N GLN A 91 8.13 -9.59 7.00
CA GLN A 91 8.38 -9.68 5.56
C GLN A 91 8.14 -11.12 5.08
N ASN A 92 7.57 -11.25 3.88
CA ASN A 92 7.47 -12.54 3.21
C ASN A 92 8.86 -13.17 3.10
N GLU A 93 8.97 -14.47 3.32
CA GLU A 93 10.24 -15.20 3.36
C GLU A 93 11.02 -15.09 2.04
N VAL A 94 10.31 -15.00 0.91
CA VAL A 94 10.93 -14.75 -0.39
C VAL A 94 11.61 -13.37 -0.44
N LEU A 95 11.03 -12.35 0.22
CA LEU A 95 11.68 -11.03 0.33
C LEU A 95 12.92 -11.09 1.22
N ASN A 96 12.87 -11.83 2.33
CA ASN A 96 14.04 -12.04 3.20
C ASN A 96 15.19 -12.69 2.42
N SER A 97 14.90 -13.76 1.71
CA SER A 97 15.87 -14.46 0.84
C SER A 97 16.39 -13.57 -0.28
N THR A 98 15.52 -12.75 -0.88
CA THR A 98 15.91 -11.81 -1.93
C THR A 98 16.81 -10.70 -1.38
N LEU A 99 16.53 -10.19 -0.16
CA LEU A 99 17.36 -9.17 0.48
C LEU A 99 18.79 -9.67 0.72
N ALA A 100 18.93 -10.90 1.21
CA ALA A 100 20.23 -11.54 1.35
C ALA A 100 20.95 -11.69 -0.01
N ALA A 101 20.24 -12.14 -1.05
CA ALA A 101 20.80 -12.30 -2.39
C ALA A 101 21.23 -10.95 -3.02
N VAL A 102 20.44 -9.89 -2.81
CA VAL A 102 20.81 -8.52 -3.24
C VAL A 102 22.08 -8.05 -2.56
N GLN A 103 22.20 -8.25 -1.25
CA GLN A 103 23.40 -7.87 -0.48
C GLN A 103 24.63 -8.62 -0.99
N ASP A 104 24.53 -9.91 -1.25
CA ASP A 104 25.61 -10.72 -1.78
C ASP A 104 26.02 -10.32 -3.20
N ALA A 105 25.04 -10.08 -4.08
CA ALA A 105 25.30 -9.63 -5.45
C ALA A 105 25.98 -8.25 -5.46
N ALA A 106 25.54 -7.34 -4.58
CA ALA A 106 26.13 -6.01 -4.42
C ALA A 106 27.59 -6.10 -3.92
N ARG A 107 27.87 -6.99 -2.97
CA ARG A 107 29.26 -7.25 -2.50
C ARG A 107 30.14 -7.83 -3.60
N ALA A 108 29.64 -8.78 -4.38
CA ALA A 108 30.36 -9.38 -5.50
C ALA A 108 30.73 -8.33 -6.57
N CYS A 109 29.86 -7.34 -6.79
CA CYS A 109 30.10 -6.20 -7.68
C CYS A 109 30.90 -5.07 -7.02
N ARG A 110 31.35 -5.22 -5.77
CA ARG A 110 32.07 -4.21 -4.98
C ARG A 110 31.31 -2.87 -4.86
N TYR A 111 29.98 -2.92 -4.82
CA TYR A 111 29.14 -1.74 -4.59
C TYR A 111 29.32 -1.22 -3.17
N THR A 112 29.31 0.10 -3.02
CA THR A 112 29.42 0.78 -1.73
C THR A 112 28.08 1.29 -1.26
N ALA A 113 27.87 1.36 0.06
CA ALA A 113 26.71 2.06 0.60
C ALA A 113 26.90 3.57 0.39
N PHE A 114 25.80 4.27 0.13
CA PHE A 114 25.79 5.73 0.09
C PHE A 114 25.85 6.29 1.50
N ASP A 115 26.77 7.19 1.73
CA ASP A 115 26.95 7.96 2.96
C ASP A 115 26.21 9.29 2.77
N GLU A 116 25.11 9.49 3.51
CA GLU A 116 24.25 10.67 3.37
C GLU A 116 24.95 11.96 3.82
N ASP A 117 25.90 11.87 4.78
CA ASP A 117 26.64 13.03 5.29
C ASP A 117 27.74 13.47 4.32
N LYS A 118 28.50 12.49 3.82
CA LYS A 118 29.60 12.74 2.86
C LYS A 118 29.11 12.85 1.42
N ARG A 119 27.87 12.43 1.14
CA ARG A 119 27.27 12.37 -0.19
C ARG A 119 28.13 11.54 -1.19
N THR A 120 28.71 10.47 -0.71
CA THR A 120 29.55 9.55 -1.49
C THR A 120 29.05 8.12 -1.38
N GLY A 121 29.29 7.32 -2.41
CA GLY A 121 28.83 5.93 -2.47
C GLY A 121 27.75 5.73 -3.52
N LEU A 122 27.26 4.49 -3.64
CA LEU A 122 26.45 4.07 -4.77
C LEU A 122 25.02 3.67 -4.38
N LEU A 123 24.84 2.84 -3.35
CA LEU A 123 23.53 2.28 -3.00
C LEU A 123 22.94 2.96 -1.78
N ARG A 124 21.77 3.60 -1.95
CA ARG A 124 21.01 4.21 -0.87
C ARG A 124 20.05 3.18 -0.23
N HIS A 125 19.15 2.65 -1.05
CA HIS A 125 18.10 1.76 -0.60
C HIS A 125 17.86 0.63 -1.61
N VAL A 126 17.18 -0.41 -1.16
CA VAL A 126 16.50 -1.38 -2.02
C VAL A 126 15.04 -1.47 -1.63
N VAL A 127 14.18 -1.46 -2.64
CA VAL A 127 12.75 -1.72 -2.48
C VAL A 127 12.44 -3.05 -3.17
N LEU A 128 11.87 -3.97 -2.41
CA LEU A 128 11.46 -5.29 -2.88
C LEU A 128 9.94 -5.37 -2.87
N ARG A 129 9.37 -5.98 -3.90
CA ARG A 129 7.95 -6.34 -3.96
C ARG A 129 7.81 -7.77 -4.41
N CYS A 130 7.03 -8.58 -3.72
CA CYS A 130 6.72 -9.93 -4.16
C CYS A 130 5.23 -10.10 -4.46
N SER A 131 4.94 -10.88 -5.49
CA SER A 131 3.59 -11.35 -5.78
C SER A 131 3.23 -12.57 -4.92
N ARG A 132 1.96 -12.94 -4.91
CA ARG A 132 1.48 -14.19 -4.29
C ARG A 132 2.13 -15.45 -4.87
N LYS A 133 2.60 -15.38 -6.12
CA LYS A 133 3.33 -16.47 -6.78
C LYS A 133 4.81 -16.53 -6.41
N GLY A 134 5.27 -15.66 -5.50
CA GLY A 134 6.67 -15.59 -5.09
C GLY A 134 7.59 -14.90 -6.10
N GLN A 135 7.08 -14.28 -7.15
CA GLN A 135 7.86 -13.48 -8.09
C GLN A 135 8.23 -12.14 -7.46
N VAL A 136 9.47 -11.68 -7.68
CA VAL A 136 9.98 -10.46 -7.03
C VAL A 136 10.43 -9.42 -8.05
N LEU A 137 10.02 -8.17 -7.82
CA LEU A 137 10.59 -6.96 -8.38
C LEU A 137 11.61 -6.39 -7.39
N VAL A 138 12.83 -6.17 -7.85
CA VAL A 138 13.92 -5.52 -7.10
C VAL A 138 14.15 -4.12 -7.66
N THR A 139 14.08 -3.10 -6.81
CA THR A 139 14.40 -1.72 -7.16
C THR A 139 15.58 -1.25 -6.36
N LEU A 140 16.73 -1.04 -7.02
CA LEU A 140 17.92 -0.42 -6.41
C LEU A 140 17.77 1.10 -6.47
N VAL A 141 17.97 1.77 -5.35
CA VAL A 141 17.97 3.24 -5.28
C VAL A 141 19.40 3.75 -5.23
N THR A 142 19.73 4.62 -6.19
CA THR A 142 21.05 5.23 -6.34
C THR A 142 20.95 6.75 -6.33
N PRO A 143 22.00 7.49 -5.89
CA PRO A 143 21.98 8.95 -5.92
C PRO A 143 22.06 9.52 -7.36
N GLY A 144 22.69 8.80 -8.27
CA GLY A 144 22.90 9.19 -9.66
C GLY A 144 22.55 8.09 -10.65
N PRO A 145 22.63 8.38 -11.96
CA PRO A 145 22.28 7.43 -13.03
C PRO A 145 23.32 6.32 -13.22
N GLU A 146 24.52 6.51 -12.69
CA GLU A 146 25.61 5.56 -12.85
C GLU A 146 25.41 4.34 -11.96
N LEU A 147 25.48 3.15 -12.56
CA LEU A 147 25.49 1.86 -11.87
C LEU A 147 26.48 0.94 -12.58
N PRO A 148 27.79 1.06 -12.27
CA PRO A 148 28.84 0.31 -12.93
C PRO A 148 28.63 -1.20 -12.79
N GLY A 149 28.83 -1.96 -13.87
CA GLY A 149 28.65 -3.42 -13.82
C GLY A 149 27.23 -3.89 -13.56
N SER A 150 26.19 -3.10 -13.86
CA SER A 150 24.78 -3.44 -13.63
C SER A 150 24.39 -4.78 -14.26
N ARG A 151 24.94 -5.15 -15.42
CA ARG A 151 24.72 -6.46 -16.05
C ARG A 151 25.23 -7.61 -15.17
N ASN A 152 26.43 -7.45 -14.60
CA ASN A 152 27.05 -8.45 -13.70
C ASN A 152 26.23 -8.58 -12.41
N PHE A 153 25.76 -7.46 -11.85
CA PHE A 153 24.85 -7.45 -10.70
C PHE A 153 23.56 -8.23 -11.01
N CYS A 154 22.91 -7.93 -12.13
CA CYS A 154 21.68 -8.63 -12.54
C CYS A 154 21.92 -10.14 -12.72
N ALA A 155 23.03 -10.54 -13.33
CA ALA A 155 23.38 -11.95 -13.50
C ALA A 155 23.64 -12.64 -12.16
N ALA A 156 24.41 -12.02 -11.27
CA ALA A 156 24.74 -12.57 -9.95
C ALA A 156 23.48 -12.69 -9.07
N LEU A 157 22.60 -11.68 -9.08
CA LEU A 157 21.35 -11.70 -8.32
C LEU A 157 20.43 -12.82 -8.81
N ARG A 158 20.20 -12.91 -10.12
CA ARG A 158 19.30 -13.92 -10.71
C ARG A 158 19.80 -15.35 -10.54
N LYS A 159 21.10 -15.55 -10.50
CA LYS A 159 21.69 -16.86 -10.20
C LYS A 159 21.34 -17.32 -8.78
N LYS A 160 21.31 -16.39 -7.81
CA LYS A 160 20.98 -16.67 -6.39
C LYS A 160 19.49 -16.65 -6.11
N ALA A 161 18.73 -15.80 -6.82
CA ALA A 161 17.31 -15.59 -6.66
C ALA A 161 16.57 -15.69 -8.00
N PRO A 162 16.37 -16.89 -8.53
CA PRO A 162 15.74 -17.11 -9.85
C PRO A 162 14.28 -16.64 -9.91
N TRP A 163 13.63 -16.43 -8.77
CA TRP A 163 12.29 -15.84 -8.66
C TRP A 163 12.26 -14.33 -8.89
N VAL A 164 13.42 -13.66 -9.03
CA VAL A 164 13.47 -12.24 -9.41
C VAL A 164 13.14 -12.10 -10.89
N VAL A 165 11.96 -11.54 -11.17
CA VAL A 165 11.43 -11.36 -12.54
C VAL A 165 11.73 -10.00 -13.13
N SER A 166 12.06 -9.01 -12.28
CA SER A 166 12.37 -7.67 -12.73
C SER A 166 13.36 -6.96 -11.81
N ILE A 167 14.26 -6.16 -12.39
CA ILE A 167 15.22 -5.34 -11.66
C ILE A 167 15.20 -3.93 -12.26
N VAL A 168 15.00 -2.93 -11.39
CA VAL A 168 14.90 -1.52 -11.74
C VAL A 168 15.95 -0.74 -10.95
N GLN A 169 16.58 0.22 -11.58
CA GLN A 169 17.33 1.29 -10.92
C GLN A 169 16.42 2.50 -10.78
N ASN A 170 16.21 2.97 -9.56
CA ASN A 170 15.56 4.24 -9.27
C ASN A 170 16.62 5.26 -8.89
N ILE A 171 16.57 6.43 -9.53
CA ILE A 171 17.56 7.50 -9.35
C ILE A 171 16.93 8.55 -8.43
N ASN A 172 17.47 8.64 -7.21
CA ASN A 172 17.05 9.60 -6.21
C ASN A 172 18.25 10.46 -5.72
N PRO A 173 18.47 11.62 -6.32
CA PRO A 173 19.55 12.54 -5.91
C PRO A 173 19.17 13.41 -4.71
N THR A 174 17.91 13.39 -4.26
CA THR A 174 17.38 14.34 -3.28
C THR A 174 17.79 14.00 -1.85
N VAL A 175 18.00 15.03 -1.04
CA VAL A 175 18.18 14.92 0.41
C VAL A 175 16.78 15.08 1.05
N SER A 176 16.04 13.99 1.09
CA SER A 176 14.69 13.97 1.67
C SER A 176 14.39 12.59 2.24
N SER A 177 13.34 12.48 3.04
CA SER A 177 12.83 11.20 3.54
C SER A 177 12.20 10.31 2.47
N ALA A 178 12.01 10.82 1.24
CA ALA A 178 11.48 10.05 0.13
C ALA A 178 12.51 9.02 -0.34
N VAL A 179 12.16 7.75 -0.28
CA VAL A 179 13.02 6.64 -0.70
C VAL A 179 13.21 6.63 -2.22
N LEU A 180 12.14 6.86 -2.98
CA LEU A 180 12.15 6.78 -4.45
C LEU A 180 12.18 8.17 -5.08
N GLY A 181 13.05 8.33 -6.08
CA GLY A 181 13.06 9.49 -6.96
C GLY A 181 12.07 9.37 -8.12
N SER A 182 12.08 10.38 -9.01
CA SER A 182 11.17 10.44 -10.14
C SER A 182 11.62 9.64 -11.37
N ARG A 183 12.92 9.37 -11.50
CA ARG A 183 13.51 8.71 -12.68
C ARG A 183 13.84 7.25 -12.40
N GLU A 184 13.55 6.38 -13.37
CA GLU A 184 13.83 4.95 -13.30
C GLU A 184 14.43 4.43 -14.59
N LYS A 185 15.21 3.36 -14.48
CA LYS A 185 15.78 2.60 -15.59
C LYS A 185 15.57 1.13 -15.33
N THR A 186 14.88 0.43 -16.21
CA THR A 186 14.76 -1.02 -16.13
C THR A 186 16.11 -1.66 -16.53
N LEU A 187 16.63 -2.48 -15.65
CA LEU A 187 17.90 -3.20 -15.85
C LEU A 187 17.66 -4.62 -16.35
N TYR A 188 16.55 -5.23 -15.92
CA TYR A 188 16.14 -6.58 -16.31
C TYR A 188 14.62 -6.74 -16.16
N GLY A 189 14.02 -7.52 -17.07
CA GLY A 189 12.59 -7.86 -17.03
C GLY A 189 11.67 -6.69 -17.45
N PRO A 190 10.37 -6.78 -17.15
CA PRO A 190 9.37 -5.82 -17.64
C PRO A 190 9.30 -4.50 -16.83
N GLY A 191 10.00 -4.36 -15.70
CA GLY A 191 9.94 -3.18 -14.82
C GLY A 191 8.82 -3.24 -13.77
N PHE A 192 8.07 -4.34 -13.71
CA PHE A 192 6.99 -4.57 -12.75
C PHE A 192 6.92 -6.04 -12.32
N VAL A 193 6.10 -6.33 -11.34
CA VAL A 193 5.68 -7.69 -10.96
C VAL A 193 4.16 -7.80 -11.11
N LEU A 194 3.66 -8.94 -11.59
CA LEU A 194 2.24 -9.24 -11.67
C LEU A 194 1.77 -9.92 -10.38
N ASP A 195 0.73 -9.38 -9.76
CA ASP A 195 0.07 -10.00 -8.62
C ASP A 195 -1.43 -10.18 -8.86
N THR A 196 -2.06 -11.06 -8.12
CA THR A 196 -3.50 -11.33 -8.22
C THR A 196 -4.21 -10.83 -6.95
N LEU A 197 -5.28 -10.05 -7.14
CA LEU A 197 -6.11 -9.52 -6.07
C LEU A 197 -7.58 -9.60 -6.51
N CYS A 198 -8.44 -10.22 -5.69
CA CYS A 198 -9.87 -10.42 -6.00
C CYS A 198 -10.12 -11.04 -7.39
N GLY A 199 -9.26 -11.95 -7.82
CA GLY A 199 -9.36 -12.61 -9.13
C GLY A 199 -8.81 -11.83 -10.32
N LEU A 200 -8.41 -10.56 -10.13
CA LEU A 200 -7.83 -9.70 -11.16
C LEU A 200 -6.31 -9.65 -11.06
N GLN A 201 -5.65 -9.44 -12.18
CA GLN A 201 -4.19 -9.27 -12.25
C GLN A 201 -3.81 -7.80 -12.25
N PHE A 202 -2.83 -7.44 -11.43
CA PHE A 202 -2.30 -6.08 -11.33
C PHE A 202 -0.81 -6.06 -11.63
N ALA A 203 -0.40 -5.21 -12.56
CA ALA A 203 1.00 -4.86 -12.76
C ALA A 203 1.40 -3.83 -11.69
N ILE A 204 2.38 -4.19 -10.87
CA ILE A 204 2.82 -3.39 -9.73
C ILE A 204 4.25 -2.93 -10.03
N SER A 205 4.43 -1.65 -10.31
CA SER A 205 5.73 -1.01 -10.50
C SER A 205 6.39 -0.69 -9.16
N SER A 206 7.66 -0.25 -9.19
CA SER A 206 8.39 0.19 -8.00
C SER A 206 7.68 1.33 -7.25
N ARG A 207 7.02 2.24 -7.98
CA ARG A 207 6.37 3.45 -7.45
C ARG A 207 4.89 3.29 -7.15
N SER A 208 4.23 2.23 -7.62
CA SER A 208 2.82 1.99 -7.38
C SER A 208 2.54 1.86 -5.87
N PHE A 209 1.46 2.51 -5.39
CA PHE A 209 0.90 2.11 -4.11
C PHE A 209 0.15 0.78 -4.29
N TYR A 210 0.43 -0.17 -3.44
CA TYR A 210 -0.25 -1.46 -3.37
C TYR A 210 -0.20 -1.96 -1.94
N GLN A 211 -1.30 -2.47 -1.44
CA GLN A 211 -1.44 -2.92 -0.05
C GLN A 211 -0.44 -4.03 0.28
N VAL A 212 0.19 -3.92 1.47
CA VAL A 212 1.35 -4.77 1.83
C VAL A 212 0.98 -6.14 2.38
N ASN A 213 -0.29 -6.40 2.64
CA ASN A 213 -0.80 -7.67 3.14
C ASN A 213 -1.86 -8.24 2.19
N PRO A 214 -1.49 -9.00 1.15
CA PRO A 214 -2.43 -9.43 0.11
C PRO A 214 -3.61 -10.25 0.64
N ARG A 215 -3.39 -11.06 1.69
CA ARG A 215 -4.47 -11.89 2.27
C ARG A 215 -5.54 -11.03 2.93
N GLN A 216 -5.14 -10.09 3.77
CA GLN A 216 -6.08 -9.19 4.44
C GLN A 216 -6.63 -8.09 3.52
N THR A 217 -5.90 -7.74 2.47
CA THR A 217 -6.42 -6.82 1.44
C THR A 217 -7.64 -7.41 0.73
N GLU A 218 -7.64 -8.71 0.41
CA GLU A 218 -8.84 -9.36 -0.13
C GLU A 218 -10.01 -9.36 0.85
N VAL A 219 -9.74 -9.58 2.14
CA VAL A 219 -10.77 -9.50 3.19
C VAL A 219 -11.35 -8.08 3.28
N LEU A 220 -10.47 -7.06 3.21
CA LEU A 220 -10.85 -5.64 3.23
C LEU A 220 -11.69 -5.27 2.00
N TYR A 221 -11.21 -5.63 0.80
CA TYR A 221 -11.87 -5.28 -0.44
C TYR A 221 -13.21 -6.02 -0.61
N ARG A 222 -13.29 -7.30 -0.24
CA ARG A 222 -14.58 -8.01 -0.19
C ARG A 222 -15.56 -7.30 0.74
N ALA A 223 -15.12 -6.87 1.93
CA ALA A 223 -15.98 -6.10 2.83
C ALA A 223 -16.46 -4.78 2.20
N ALA A 224 -15.58 -4.08 1.46
CA ALA A 224 -15.94 -2.85 0.77
C ALA A 224 -16.91 -3.10 -0.40
N LEU A 225 -16.71 -4.16 -1.18
CA LEU A 225 -17.60 -4.55 -2.28
C LEU A 225 -18.98 -5.01 -1.77
N ASP A 226 -19.02 -5.84 -0.72
CA ASP A 226 -20.27 -6.27 -0.07
C ASP A 226 -21.04 -5.05 0.46
N ALA A 227 -20.31 -4.07 1.04
CA ALA A 227 -20.87 -2.82 1.54
C ALA A 227 -21.44 -1.94 0.42
N ALA A 228 -20.87 -1.97 -0.77
CA ALA A 228 -21.32 -1.20 -1.93
C ALA A 228 -22.67 -1.69 -2.47
N LYS A 229 -23.00 -2.99 -2.31
CA LYS A 229 -24.25 -3.62 -2.81
C LYS A 229 -24.47 -3.34 -4.30
N LEU A 230 -23.46 -3.61 -5.11
CA LEU A 230 -23.52 -3.42 -6.57
C LEU A 230 -24.37 -4.50 -7.21
N THR A 231 -25.13 -4.13 -8.27
CA THR A 231 -26.05 -5.00 -9.02
C THR A 231 -25.72 -5.11 -10.50
N GLY A 232 -24.63 -4.47 -10.93
CA GLY A 232 -24.20 -4.42 -12.33
C GLY A 232 -24.68 -3.19 -13.11
N LYS A 233 -25.43 -2.28 -12.48
CA LYS A 233 -26.00 -1.09 -13.15
C LYS A 233 -25.45 0.23 -12.63
N GLU A 234 -24.79 0.21 -11.47
CA GLU A 234 -24.39 1.40 -10.77
C GLU A 234 -23.25 2.14 -11.48
N THR A 235 -23.31 3.48 -11.42
CA THR A 235 -22.17 4.35 -11.65
C THR A 235 -21.40 4.50 -10.32
N VAL A 236 -20.14 4.10 -10.35
CA VAL A 236 -19.23 4.08 -9.20
C VAL A 236 -18.12 5.11 -9.41
N VAL A 237 -17.84 5.93 -8.40
CA VAL A 237 -16.63 6.76 -8.33
C VAL A 237 -15.67 6.15 -7.32
N ASP A 238 -14.41 5.92 -7.72
CA ASP A 238 -13.30 5.50 -6.85
C ASP A 238 -12.35 6.68 -6.69
N ALA A 239 -12.53 7.44 -5.63
CA ALA A 239 -11.71 8.59 -5.32
C ALA A 239 -10.42 8.15 -4.59
N TYR A 240 -9.29 8.72 -4.96
CA TYR A 240 -7.93 8.30 -4.56
C TYR A 240 -7.57 6.91 -5.09
N CYS A 241 -7.98 6.59 -6.32
CA CYS A 241 -7.98 5.21 -6.84
C CYS A 241 -6.59 4.56 -6.97
N GLY A 242 -5.50 5.34 -6.94
CA GLY A 242 -4.14 4.84 -7.13
C GLY A 242 -4.00 4.10 -8.47
N ILE A 243 -3.55 2.85 -8.45
CA ILE A 243 -3.46 1.99 -9.64
C ILE A 243 -4.80 1.27 -9.94
N GLY A 244 -5.91 1.77 -9.38
CA GLY A 244 -7.27 1.31 -9.64
C GLY A 244 -7.69 0.07 -8.87
N THR A 245 -7.06 -0.27 -7.76
CA THR A 245 -7.28 -1.59 -7.14
C THR A 245 -8.71 -1.80 -6.63
N ILE A 246 -9.33 -0.83 -5.96
CA ILE A 246 -10.72 -0.95 -5.46
C ILE A 246 -11.71 -0.86 -6.63
N GLY A 247 -11.57 0.19 -7.46
CA GLY A 247 -12.48 0.41 -8.59
C GLY A 247 -12.48 -0.72 -9.59
N LEU A 248 -11.30 -1.29 -9.93
CA LEU A 248 -11.23 -2.43 -10.84
C LEU A 248 -11.84 -3.69 -10.21
N CYS A 249 -11.65 -3.93 -8.90
CA CYS A 249 -12.36 -5.02 -8.22
C CYS A 249 -13.88 -4.82 -8.20
N ALA A 250 -14.36 -3.58 -8.23
CA ALA A 250 -15.80 -3.26 -8.33
C ALA A 250 -16.35 -3.38 -9.76
N ALA A 251 -15.51 -3.14 -10.79
CA ALA A 251 -15.94 -3.06 -12.18
C ALA A 251 -16.73 -4.26 -12.71
N PRO A 252 -16.40 -5.55 -12.38
CA PRO A 252 -17.22 -6.70 -12.78
C PRO A 252 -18.64 -6.69 -12.25
N HIS A 253 -18.92 -5.87 -11.21
CA HIS A 253 -20.20 -5.80 -10.50
C HIS A 253 -20.90 -4.44 -10.66
N ALA A 254 -20.36 -3.54 -11.48
CA ALA A 254 -20.87 -2.19 -11.70
C ALA A 254 -21.18 -1.94 -13.18
N GLY A 255 -22.08 -1.01 -13.48
CA GLY A 255 -22.33 -0.52 -14.84
C GLY A 255 -21.14 0.28 -15.38
N GLN A 256 -20.63 1.20 -14.57
CA GLN A 256 -19.46 2.04 -14.88
C GLN A 256 -18.65 2.34 -13.63
N VAL A 257 -17.32 2.41 -13.80
CA VAL A 257 -16.39 2.86 -12.74
C VAL A 257 -15.59 4.06 -13.27
N ILE A 258 -15.50 5.11 -12.46
CA ILE A 258 -14.68 6.29 -12.71
C ILE A 258 -13.66 6.41 -11.57
N GLY A 259 -12.40 6.10 -11.86
CA GLY A 259 -11.31 6.27 -10.91
C GLY A 259 -10.68 7.66 -11.03
N VAL A 260 -10.45 8.33 -9.90
CA VAL A 260 -9.83 9.66 -9.85
C VAL A 260 -8.55 9.58 -9.03
N GLU A 261 -7.44 10.02 -9.60
CA GLU A 261 -6.11 9.98 -8.97
C GLU A 261 -5.26 11.15 -9.49
N ARG A 262 -4.58 11.85 -8.59
CA ARG A 262 -3.75 13.01 -8.97
C ARG A 262 -2.38 12.63 -9.57
N ASN A 263 -1.90 11.39 -9.32
CA ASN A 263 -0.61 10.94 -9.83
C ASN A 263 -0.74 10.37 -11.24
N PRO A 264 -0.20 11.03 -12.29
CA PRO A 264 -0.37 10.59 -13.68
C PRO A 264 0.25 9.22 -13.95
N ALA A 265 1.31 8.83 -13.21
CA ALA A 265 1.89 7.49 -13.36
C ALA A 265 0.93 6.41 -12.83
N ALA A 266 0.27 6.66 -11.71
CA ALA A 266 -0.72 5.73 -11.14
C ALA A 266 -1.96 5.63 -12.04
N VAL A 267 -2.43 6.74 -12.62
CA VAL A 267 -3.53 6.73 -13.62
C VAL A 267 -3.18 5.89 -14.86
N LYS A 268 -1.94 6.03 -15.35
CA LYS A 268 -1.45 5.21 -16.46
C LYS A 268 -1.44 3.72 -16.11
N ASP A 269 -0.96 3.38 -14.90
CA ASP A 269 -0.93 2.00 -14.40
C ASP A 269 -2.37 1.47 -14.23
N ALA A 270 -3.31 2.26 -13.69
CA ALA A 270 -4.72 1.90 -13.55
C ALA A 270 -5.38 1.58 -14.90
N ALA A 271 -5.18 2.44 -15.91
CA ALA A 271 -5.68 2.21 -17.26
C ALA A 271 -5.05 0.97 -17.93
N ALA A 272 -3.76 0.69 -17.65
CA ALA A 272 -3.09 -0.51 -18.13
C ALA A 272 -3.65 -1.76 -17.44
N ASN A 273 -3.90 -1.71 -16.14
CA ASN A 273 -4.51 -2.79 -15.36
C ASN A 273 -5.95 -3.08 -15.83
N ALA A 274 -6.75 -2.05 -16.14
CA ALA A 274 -8.08 -2.22 -16.72
C ALA A 274 -8.03 -2.99 -18.06
N ARG A 275 -7.15 -2.56 -18.98
CA ARG A 275 -6.97 -3.25 -20.27
C ARG A 275 -6.49 -4.68 -20.10
N HIS A 276 -5.54 -4.92 -19.21
CA HIS A 276 -5.00 -6.25 -18.92
C HIS A 276 -6.09 -7.22 -18.46
N ASN A 277 -7.03 -6.73 -17.64
CA ASN A 277 -8.17 -7.50 -17.14
C ASN A 277 -9.42 -7.43 -18.06
N LYS A 278 -9.34 -6.81 -19.24
CA LYS A 278 -10.44 -6.66 -20.21
C LYS A 278 -11.68 -5.96 -19.63
N LEU A 279 -11.46 -5.01 -18.71
CA LEU A 279 -12.52 -4.21 -18.09
C LEU A 279 -12.70 -2.91 -18.89
N SER A 280 -13.70 -2.90 -19.79
CA SER A 280 -14.01 -1.77 -20.67
C SER A 280 -14.89 -0.70 -19.99
N ASN A 281 -15.53 -1.04 -18.88
CA ASN A 281 -16.42 -0.16 -18.11
C ASN A 281 -15.71 0.67 -17.04
N ALA A 282 -14.37 0.62 -16.96
CA ALA A 282 -13.58 1.41 -16.03
C ALA A 282 -12.80 2.50 -16.78
N LYS A 283 -12.94 3.76 -16.33
CA LYS A 283 -12.23 4.94 -16.83
C LYS A 283 -11.45 5.61 -15.70
N PHE A 284 -10.34 6.27 -16.04
CA PHE A 284 -9.48 6.92 -15.04
C PHE A 284 -9.19 8.36 -15.45
N VAL A 285 -9.28 9.26 -14.47
CA VAL A 285 -9.06 10.70 -14.60
C VAL A 285 -7.87 11.11 -13.76
N CYS A 286 -6.95 11.88 -14.37
CA CYS A 286 -5.81 12.46 -13.66
C CYS A 286 -6.20 13.84 -13.14
N ALA A 287 -6.63 13.91 -11.88
CA ALA A 287 -7.06 15.15 -11.24
C ALA A 287 -6.97 15.05 -9.71
N ASP A 288 -7.04 16.19 -9.02
CA ASP A 288 -7.36 16.19 -7.59
C ASP A 288 -8.81 15.72 -7.41
N ALA A 289 -9.00 14.75 -6.50
CA ALA A 289 -10.30 14.11 -6.30
C ALA A 289 -11.37 15.12 -5.82
N THR A 290 -11.01 16.07 -4.95
CA THR A 290 -11.92 17.08 -4.41
C THR A 290 -12.41 18.02 -5.51
N GLU A 291 -11.47 18.58 -6.28
CA GLU A 291 -11.77 19.52 -7.36
C GLU A 291 -12.59 18.83 -8.46
N TRP A 292 -12.19 17.63 -8.86
CA TRP A 292 -12.90 16.88 -9.88
C TRP A 292 -14.33 16.51 -9.47
N MET A 293 -14.53 16.02 -8.23
CA MET A 293 -15.88 15.66 -7.76
C MET A 293 -16.79 16.88 -7.65
N ALA A 294 -16.26 18.03 -7.23
CA ALA A 294 -17.02 19.28 -7.18
C ALA A 294 -17.49 19.71 -8.57
N ALA A 295 -16.58 19.72 -9.56
CA ALA A 295 -16.89 20.08 -10.95
C ALA A 295 -17.85 19.09 -11.61
N ALA A 296 -17.60 17.78 -11.44
CA ALA A 296 -18.46 16.74 -12.00
C ALA A 296 -19.89 16.79 -11.42
N ALA A 297 -20.05 17.18 -10.15
CA ALA A 297 -21.36 17.40 -9.56
C ALA A 297 -22.08 18.60 -10.19
N ASP A 298 -21.35 19.68 -10.53
CA ASP A 298 -21.90 20.84 -11.22
C ASP A 298 -22.34 20.51 -12.67
N GLU A 299 -21.65 19.56 -13.30
CA GLU A 299 -21.98 19.00 -14.62
C GLU A 299 -23.11 17.97 -14.57
N GLY A 300 -23.67 17.68 -13.38
CA GLY A 300 -24.81 16.78 -13.20
C GLY A 300 -24.45 15.30 -13.05
N LEU A 301 -23.19 14.97 -12.73
CA LEU A 301 -22.82 13.59 -12.43
C LEU A 301 -23.33 13.20 -11.01
N HIS A 302 -24.20 12.20 -10.96
CA HIS A 302 -24.75 11.63 -9.74
C HIS A 302 -24.40 10.14 -9.65
N PRO A 303 -23.25 9.74 -9.08
CA PRO A 303 -22.89 8.35 -8.93
C PRO A 303 -23.79 7.66 -7.87
N ASP A 304 -24.05 6.38 -8.05
CA ASP A 304 -24.79 5.58 -7.07
C ASP A 304 -23.94 5.29 -5.82
N VAL A 305 -22.64 5.04 -6.03
CA VAL A 305 -21.69 4.68 -4.99
C VAL A 305 -20.39 5.46 -5.17
N VAL A 306 -19.85 5.96 -4.05
CA VAL A 306 -18.50 6.53 -3.99
C VAL A 306 -17.65 5.70 -3.04
N PHE A 307 -16.52 5.18 -3.52
CA PHE A 307 -15.44 4.66 -2.69
C PHE A 307 -14.49 5.79 -2.33
N LEU A 308 -14.09 5.84 -1.05
CA LEU A 308 -13.06 6.73 -0.53
C LEU A 308 -11.99 5.88 0.16
N ASP A 309 -10.74 6.00 -0.27
CA ASP A 309 -9.56 5.44 0.41
C ASP A 309 -8.50 6.54 0.59
N PRO A 310 -8.78 7.55 1.45
CA PRO A 310 -7.92 8.70 1.61
C PRO A 310 -6.65 8.36 2.39
N PRO A 311 -5.62 9.24 2.36
CA PRO A 311 -4.43 9.09 3.20
C PRO A 311 -4.77 9.15 4.70
N ARG A 312 -3.78 8.86 5.57
CA ARG A 312 -3.95 8.85 7.05
C ARG A 312 -4.58 10.09 7.65
N ALA A 313 -4.42 11.25 7.01
CA ALA A 313 -5.05 12.49 7.46
C ALA A 313 -6.59 12.48 7.32
N GLY A 314 -7.15 11.46 6.67
CA GLY A 314 -8.56 11.39 6.32
C GLY A 314 -8.92 12.27 5.13
N SER A 315 -10.22 12.46 4.91
CA SER A 315 -10.75 13.39 3.90
C SER A 315 -10.84 14.80 4.45
N THR A 316 -10.70 15.81 3.56
CA THR A 316 -10.94 17.21 3.96
C THR A 316 -12.44 17.51 4.00
N PRO A 317 -12.87 18.53 4.74
CA PRO A 317 -14.26 18.99 4.73
C PRO A 317 -14.77 19.31 3.31
N GLU A 318 -13.92 19.88 2.47
CA GLU A 318 -14.21 20.22 1.07
C GLU A 318 -14.45 18.97 0.23
N CYS A 319 -13.63 17.94 0.42
CA CYS A 319 -13.81 16.66 -0.24
C CYS A 319 -15.15 16.00 0.16
N ILE A 320 -15.48 16.02 1.46
CA ILE A 320 -16.74 15.47 1.96
C ILE A 320 -17.92 16.27 1.40
N ALA A 321 -17.82 17.60 1.32
CA ALA A 321 -18.85 18.46 0.72
C ALA A 321 -19.03 18.15 -0.77
N ALA A 322 -17.93 17.95 -1.52
CA ALA A 322 -17.98 17.56 -2.93
C ALA A 322 -18.68 16.21 -3.13
N VAL A 323 -18.34 15.19 -2.32
CA VAL A 323 -19.06 13.90 -2.33
C VAL A 323 -20.55 14.08 -2.02
N ALA A 324 -20.88 14.90 -1.01
CA ALA A 324 -22.27 15.16 -0.63
C ALA A 324 -23.07 15.88 -1.74
N LYS A 325 -22.41 16.77 -2.50
CA LYS A 325 -22.96 17.47 -3.66
C LYS A 325 -23.29 16.51 -4.80
N MET A 326 -22.43 15.54 -5.08
CA MET A 326 -22.71 14.45 -6.04
C MET A 326 -23.90 13.58 -5.59
N ALA A 327 -24.25 13.62 -4.33
CA ALA A 327 -25.39 12.97 -3.71
C ALA A 327 -25.47 11.44 -3.91
N PRO A 328 -24.38 10.67 -3.80
CA PRO A 328 -24.44 9.22 -3.95
C PRO A 328 -25.39 8.61 -2.92
N ARG A 329 -26.10 7.55 -3.33
CA ARG A 329 -26.92 6.77 -2.39
C ARG A 329 -26.10 6.19 -1.26
N ARG A 330 -24.84 5.84 -1.57
CA ARG A 330 -23.92 5.19 -0.62
C ARG A 330 -22.49 5.67 -0.78
N VAL A 331 -21.83 5.88 0.35
CA VAL A 331 -20.38 6.09 0.43
C VAL A 331 -19.78 4.90 1.18
N VAL A 332 -18.78 4.26 0.57
CA VAL A 332 -17.96 3.22 1.19
C VAL A 332 -16.60 3.82 1.47
N TYR A 333 -16.32 4.05 2.75
CA TYR A 333 -15.10 4.69 3.21
C TYR A 333 -14.15 3.63 3.77
N VAL A 334 -13.00 3.45 3.15
CA VAL A 334 -11.89 2.61 3.64
C VAL A 334 -10.94 3.54 4.40
N SER A 335 -10.63 3.24 5.65
CA SER A 335 -9.78 4.10 6.49
C SER A 335 -8.73 3.29 7.21
N CYS A 336 -7.49 3.79 7.18
CA CYS A 336 -6.37 3.25 7.95
C CYS A 336 -6.18 3.90 9.34
N ASP A 337 -7.03 4.90 9.69
CA ASP A 337 -6.99 5.60 10.97
C ASP A 337 -8.40 5.84 11.53
N PRO A 338 -8.76 5.21 12.67
CA PRO A 338 -10.11 5.31 13.22
C PRO A 338 -10.44 6.67 13.83
N GLU A 339 -9.45 7.48 14.27
CA GLU A 339 -9.69 8.82 14.79
C GLU A 339 -10.11 9.78 13.67
N THR A 340 -9.38 9.77 12.56
CA THR A 340 -9.75 10.60 11.40
C THR A 340 -11.06 10.12 10.78
N LEU A 341 -11.32 8.81 10.77
CA LEU A 341 -12.59 8.26 10.33
C LEU A 341 -13.76 8.78 11.17
N ALA A 342 -13.65 8.78 12.51
CA ALA A 342 -14.69 9.27 13.41
C ALA A 342 -14.99 10.77 13.16
N ARG A 343 -13.94 11.60 12.96
CA ARG A 343 -14.06 13.00 12.56
C ARG A 343 -14.84 13.16 11.25
N ASP A 344 -14.45 12.40 10.23
CA ASP A 344 -15.00 12.52 8.88
C ASP A 344 -16.47 12.06 8.83
N ILE A 345 -16.83 11.01 9.58
CA ILE A 345 -18.21 10.57 9.72
C ILE A 345 -19.09 11.64 10.37
N ALA A 346 -18.59 12.37 11.37
CA ALA A 346 -19.30 13.48 11.98
C ALA A 346 -19.55 14.63 10.98
N ILE A 347 -18.61 14.85 10.03
CA ILE A 347 -18.79 15.82 8.94
C ILE A 347 -19.84 15.30 7.94
N PHE A 348 -19.76 14.05 7.49
CA PHE A 348 -20.77 13.42 6.62
C PHE A 348 -22.19 13.50 7.22
N ALA A 349 -22.31 13.34 8.55
CA ALA A 349 -23.61 13.42 9.23
C ALA A 349 -24.26 14.81 9.08
N ARG A 350 -23.46 15.89 9.04
CA ARG A 350 -23.94 17.28 8.78
C ARG A 350 -24.41 17.47 7.33
N HIS A 351 -23.87 16.66 6.40
CA HIS A 351 -24.29 16.65 4.99
C HIS A 351 -25.40 15.64 4.69
N GLY A 352 -26.10 15.13 5.72
CA GLY A 352 -27.27 14.26 5.55
C GLY A 352 -26.93 12.78 5.34
N TYR A 353 -25.72 12.32 5.63
CA TYR A 353 -25.38 10.91 5.62
C TYR A 353 -25.43 10.29 7.01
N LYS A 354 -25.77 9.01 7.09
CA LYS A 354 -25.78 8.24 8.34
C LYS A 354 -24.90 7.02 8.19
N ALA A 355 -23.97 6.82 9.12
CA ALA A 355 -23.22 5.56 9.20
C ALA A 355 -24.18 4.39 9.47
N LYS A 356 -23.97 3.27 8.78
CA LYS A 356 -24.76 2.03 8.89
C LYS A 356 -24.00 0.90 9.57
N GLY A 357 -22.70 0.95 9.55
CA GLY A 357 -21.84 -0.05 10.20
C GLY A 357 -20.38 0.12 9.84
N PHE A 358 -19.56 -0.54 10.64
CA PHE A 358 -18.12 -0.57 10.50
C PHE A 358 -17.63 -2.01 10.46
N THR A 359 -16.82 -2.34 9.47
CA THR A 359 -16.17 -3.66 9.34
C THR A 359 -14.66 -3.47 9.44
N PRO A 360 -14.06 -3.70 10.62
CA PRO A 360 -12.63 -3.58 10.81
C PRO A 360 -11.88 -4.82 10.34
N VAL A 361 -10.66 -4.60 9.82
CA VAL A 361 -9.76 -5.65 9.30
C VAL A 361 -8.34 -5.42 9.83
N ASP A 362 -7.74 -6.44 10.42
CA ASP A 362 -6.35 -6.38 10.87
C ASP A 362 -5.38 -6.59 9.71
N LEU A 363 -5.17 -5.54 8.93
CA LEU A 363 -4.24 -5.53 7.81
C LEU A 363 -2.77 -5.55 8.27
N PHE A 364 -2.51 -5.05 9.50
CA PHE A 364 -1.17 -4.84 10.04
C PHE A 364 -0.98 -5.51 11.42
N PRO A 365 -1.01 -6.86 11.51
CA PRO A 365 -0.63 -7.55 12.73
C PRO A 365 0.71 -7.08 13.30
N GLN A 366 0.90 -7.16 14.61
CA GLN A 366 2.07 -6.71 15.35
C GLN A 366 2.23 -5.18 15.41
N THR A 367 1.26 -4.41 14.90
CA THR A 367 1.24 -2.95 14.96
C THR A 367 -0.09 -2.44 15.50
N ARG A 368 -0.17 -1.14 15.85
CA ARG A 368 -1.41 -0.50 16.33
C ARG A 368 -2.39 -0.13 15.22
N HIS A 369 -1.98 -0.28 13.95
CA HIS A 369 -2.80 0.09 12.82
C HIS A 369 -3.92 -0.92 12.58
N VAL A 370 -5.06 -0.41 12.13
CA VAL A 370 -6.24 -1.20 11.75
C VAL A 370 -6.92 -0.50 10.58
N GLU A 371 -7.35 -1.28 9.60
CA GLU A 371 -8.18 -0.80 8.49
C GLU A 371 -9.67 -0.97 8.86
N THR A 372 -10.50 -0.05 8.41
CA THR A 372 -11.93 -0.09 8.70
C THR A 372 -12.73 0.32 7.47
N VAL A 373 -13.64 -0.53 7.04
CA VAL A 373 -14.66 -0.20 6.05
C VAL A 373 -15.87 0.40 6.76
N ALA A 374 -16.19 1.65 6.46
CA ALA A 374 -17.39 2.32 6.93
C ALA A 374 -18.41 2.44 5.79
N VAL A 375 -19.66 2.19 6.09
CA VAL A 375 -20.78 2.37 5.16
C VAL A 375 -21.61 3.56 5.60
N LEU A 376 -21.74 4.55 4.70
CA LEU A 376 -22.62 5.70 4.93
C LEU A 376 -23.72 5.71 3.87
N GLU A 377 -24.95 5.95 4.29
CA GLU A 377 -26.10 6.08 3.39
C GLU A 377 -26.74 7.46 3.56
N LYS A 378 -27.18 8.05 2.44
CA LYS A 378 -27.91 9.30 2.43
C LYS A 378 -29.22 9.12 3.18
N LYS A 379 -29.56 10.04 4.10
CA LYS A 379 -30.87 10.07 4.76
C LYS A 379 -31.93 10.33 3.69
N ARG A 380 -33.02 9.58 3.73
CA ARG A 380 -34.19 9.82 2.90
C ARG A 380 -34.94 11.06 3.39
#